data_b43fb29169f43e06a94e1a69f7cccd55
#
_entry.id   b43fb29169f43e06a94e1a69f7cccd55
#
_cell.length_a   1.000
_cell.length_b   1.000
_cell.length_c   1.000
_cell.angle_alpha   90.00
_cell.angle_beta   90.00
_cell.angle_gamma   90.00
#
_symmetry.space_group_name_H-M   'P 1'
#
loop_
_entity.id
_entity.type
_entity.pdbx_description
1 polymer ?
#
loop_
_entity_poly.entity_id
_entity_poly.type
_entity_poly.pdbx_seq_one_letter_code
_entity_poly.pdbx_strand_id
1 'polypeptide(L)'
;MVNTFFKRSMPSEKPCFRFQATFENRLKSMDYNQTVLSHLQNFWKYHEIKGFTWVLGRIVEELPDFQVFQVIPNHADEPWVYVSSGIGPFLGQEFFIVSPFETPEHIETLAMLASASMHYPDQFQLGKTVNIGRPWVDQSSFWHFLISLPYPYGQELEYMDNVRFFWLLPIIHQERLFLDTHSVEELETKFDEAGIDYLDINRASTVWQAG
;
A
#
# COMPACT_ATOMS: atom_id res chain seq x y z
N MET A 1 49.16 -26.00 47.85
CA MET A 1 48.79 -24.80 47.05
C MET A 1 48.44 -25.27 45.69
N VAL A 2 47.14 -25.31 45.38
CA VAL A 2 46.59 -25.88 44.15
C VAL A 2 46.15 -24.71 43.27
N ASN A 3 46.78 -24.56 42.12
CA ASN A 3 46.45 -23.53 41.09
C ASN A 3 45.31 -24.09 40.21
N THR A 4 44.13 -23.54 40.34
CA THR A 4 42.95 -23.88 39.52
C THR A 4 42.93 -22.95 38.30
N PHE A 5 43.21 -23.47 37.12
CA PHE A 5 43.05 -22.78 35.84
C PHE A 5 41.56 -22.71 35.46
N PHE A 6 40.98 -21.54 35.41
CA PHE A 6 39.68 -21.27 34.84
C PHE A 6 39.78 -21.31 33.31
N LYS A 7 39.27 -22.36 32.70
CA LYS A 7 38.98 -22.40 31.24
C LYS A 7 37.73 -21.58 30.97
N ARG A 8 37.89 -20.40 30.39
CA ARG A 8 36.80 -19.68 29.71
C ARG A 8 36.45 -20.41 28.41
N SER A 9 35.30 -21.02 28.33
CA SER A 9 34.69 -21.47 27.08
C SER A 9 34.15 -20.27 26.34
N MET A 10 34.69 -19.98 25.15
CA MET A 10 34.11 -19.04 24.21
C MET A 10 32.84 -19.68 23.58
N PRO A 11 31.75 -18.93 23.46
CA PRO A 11 30.62 -19.42 22.66
C PRO A 11 31.01 -19.30 21.17
N SER A 12 31.00 -20.43 20.48
CA SER A 12 31.11 -20.46 19.01
C SER A 12 29.81 -20.01 18.40
N GLU A 13 29.61 -18.73 18.22
CA GLU A 13 28.57 -18.24 17.33
C GLU A 13 29.02 -18.47 15.89
N LYS A 14 28.29 -19.33 15.19
CA LYS A 14 28.52 -19.61 13.75
C LYS A 14 27.94 -18.43 12.94
N PRO A 15 28.76 -17.59 12.30
CA PRO A 15 28.30 -16.45 11.50
C PRO A 15 27.52 -16.86 10.25
N CYS A 16 27.56 -18.13 9.86
CA CYS A 16 27.06 -18.63 8.59
C CYS A 16 25.51 -18.68 8.52
N PHE A 17 24.82 -18.95 9.63
CA PHE A 17 23.36 -19.11 9.64
C PHE A 17 22.60 -17.80 9.45
N ARG A 18 23.12 -16.69 9.95
CA ARG A 18 22.44 -15.37 9.82
C ARG A 18 22.56 -14.81 8.41
N PHE A 19 23.68 -15.03 7.74
CA PHE A 19 23.90 -14.63 6.35
C PHE A 19 23.04 -15.42 5.36
N GLN A 20 22.86 -16.70 5.61
CA GLN A 20 22.10 -17.59 4.72
C GLN A 20 20.59 -17.31 4.80
N ALA A 21 20.04 -17.10 6.00
CA ALA A 21 18.64 -16.72 6.19
C ALA A 21 18.33 -15.34 5.57
N THR A 22 19.25 -14.38 5.65
CA THR A 22 19.09 -13.05 5.04
C THR A 22 19.13 -13.13 3.51
N PHE A 23 19.99 -13.98 2.95
CA PHE A 23 20.09 -14.17 1.52
C PHE A 23 18.89 -14.90 0.93
N GLU A 24 18.40 -15.96 1.58
CA GLU A 24 17.17 -16.67 1.18
C GLU A 24 15.92 -15.80 1.27
N ASN A 25 15.80 -14.96 2.30
CA ASN A 25 14.70 -14.01 2.43
C ASN A 25 14.77 -12.95 1.32
N ARG A 26 15.95 -12.47 0.96
CA ARG A 26 16.15 -11.50 -0.11
C ARG A 26 15.80 -12.09 -1.49
N LEU A 27 16.17 -13.35 -1.74
CA LEU A 27 15.79 -14.04 -2.98
C LEU A 27 14.27 -14.21 -3.09
N LYS A 28 13.60 -14.60 -1.99
CA LYS A 28 12.13 -14.73 -1.96
C LYS A 28 11.42 -13.38 -2.15
N SER A 29 11.98 -12.31 -1.63
CA SER A 29 11.43 -10.97 -1.76
C SER A 29 11.63 -10.40 -3.16
N MET A 30 12.78 -10.63 -3.80
CA MET A 30 13.00 -10.27 -5.21
C MET A 30 12.06 -11.04 -6.14
N ASP A 31 11.81 -12.32 -5.85
CA ASP A 31 10.85 -13.15 -6.58
C ASP A 31 9.41 -12.63 -6.41
N TYR A 32 9.06 -12.21 -5.19
CA TYR A 32 7.77 -11.62 -4.89
C TYR A 32 7.52 -10.33 -5.69
N ASN A 33 8.47 -9.39 -5.68
CA ASN A 33 8.34 -8.14 -6.45
C ASN A 33 8.22 -8.40 -7.95
N GLN A 34 8.92 -9.40 -8.47
CA GLN A 34 8.78 -9.82 -9.86
C GLN A 34 7.40 -10.44 -10.14
N THR A 35 6.84 -11.17 -9.18
CA THR A 35 5.49 -11.72 -9.27
C THR A 35 4.45 -10.61 -9.30
N VAL A 36 4.57 -9.60 -8.40
CA VAL A 36 3.71 -8.40 -8.43
C VAL A 36 3.83 -7.69 -9.77
N LEU A 37 5.05 -7.41 -10.23
CA LEU A 37 5.25 -6.74 -11.52
C LEU A 37 4.60 -7.52 -12.67
N SER A 38 4.74 -8.84 -12.69
CA SER A 38 4.12 -9.70 -13.71
C SER A 38 2.60 -9.66 -13.64
N HIS A 39 2.02 -9.63 -12.43
CA HIS A 39 0.58 -9.46 -12.23
C HIS A 39 0.09 -8.13 -12.81
N LEU A 40 0.77 -7.03 -12.48
CA LEU A 40 0.45 -5.70 -13.01
C LEU A 40 0.60 -5.62 -14.52
N GLN A 41 1.66 -6.21 -15.10
CA GLN A 41 1.88 -6.27 -16.56
C GLN A 41 0.82 -7.11 -17.28
N ASN A 42 0.30 -8.15 -16.65
CA ASN A 42 -0.79 -8.95 -17.19
C ASN A 42 -2.11 -8.18 -17.20
N PHE A 43 -2.34 -7.33 -16.20
CA PHE A 43 -3.53 -6.50 -16.11
C PHE A 43 -3.42 -5.27 -17.05
N TRP A 44 -2.33 -4.50 -16.93
CA TRP A 44 -2.03 -3.31 -17.77
C TRP A 44 -1.07 -3.66 -18.91
N LYS A 45 -1.51 -4.53 -19.84
CA LYS A 45 -0.67 -5.19 -20.87
C LYS A 45 0.17 -4.25 -21.74
N TYR A 46 -0.26 -3.03 -21.93
CA TYR A 46 0.35 -2.08 -22.87
C TYR A 46 0.85 -0.81 -22.19
N HIS A 47 0.80 -0.76 -20.86
CA HIS A 47 1.25 0.40 -20.10
C HIS A 47 2.73 0.26 -19.73
N GLU A 48 3.42 1.39 -19.73
CA GLU A 48 4.74 1.47 -19.11
C GLU A 48 4.57 1.40 -17.59
N ILE A 49 5.35 0.53 -16.91
CA ILE A 49 5.37 0.41 -15.47
C ILE A 49 6.77 0.71 -14.97
N LYS A 50 6.91 1.77 -14.15
CA LYS A 50 8.16 2.15 -13.50
C LYS A 50 8.21 1.66 -12.06
N GLY A 51 9.35 1.09 -11.65
CA GLY A 51 9.60 0.69 -10.27
C GLY A 51 10.42 1.74 -9.52
N PHE A 52 10.05 2.02 -8.27
CA PHE A 52 10.75 2.91 -7.34
C PHE A 52 11.17 2.13 -6.11
N THR A 53 12.43 2.28 -5.71
CA THR A 53 13.04 1.59 -4.59
C THR A 53 13.76 2.57 -3.68
N TRP A 54 13.96 2.20 -2.42
CA TRP A 54 14.71 3.00 -1.45
C TRP A 54 16.03 2.34 -1.12
N VAL A 55 17.06 3.14 -0.90
CA VAL A 55 18.38 2.69 -0.46
C VAL A 55 18.69 3.09 0.98
N LEU A 56 17.91 4.01 1.53
CA LEU A 56 18.05 4.56 2.89
C LEU A 56 16.65 4.83 3.48
N GLY A 57 16.61 4.94 4.80
CA GLY A 57 15.41 5.32 5.54
C GLY A 57 14.71 4.14 6.21
N ARG A 58 13.71 4.47 7.03
CA ARG A 58 13.00 3.51 7.87
C ARG A 58 12.38 2.37 7.08
N ILE A 59 11.85 2.65 5.90
CA ILE A 59 11.23 1.64 5.04
C ILE A 59 12.22 0.53 4.67
N VAL A 60 13.51 0.86 4.44
CA VAL A 60 14.55 -0.13 4.11
C VAL A 60 14.91 -0.99 5.32
N GLU A 61 14.79 -0.45 6.53
CA GLU A 61 15.05 -1.21 7.76
C GLU A 61 13.92 -2.20 8.06
N GLU A 62 12.68 -1.81 7.77
CA GLU A 62 11.47 -2.59 8.06
C GLU A 62 11.11 -3.54 6.90
N LEU A 63 11.20 -3.06 5.68
CA LEU A 63 10.86 -3.76 4.43
C LEU A 63 11.98 -3.53 3.40
N PRO A 64 13.12 -4.23 3.49
CA PRO A 64 14.33 -3.94 2.69
C PRO A 64 14.13 -3.96 1.18
N ASP A 65 13.17 -4.74 0.70
CA ASP A 65 12.90 -4.92 -0.72
C ASP A 65 11.58 -4.26 -1.15
N PHE A 66 11.04 -3.34 -0.32
CA PHE A 66 9.84 -2.60 -0.64
C PHE A 66 10.02 -1.79 -1.92
N GLN A 67 8.99 -1.83 -2.78
CA GLN A 67 8.93 -1.06 -4.02
C GLN A 67 7.56 -0.42 -4.18
N VAL A 68 7.51 0.62 -5.00
CA VAL A 68 6.27 1.14 -5.56
C VAL A 68 6.37 1.06 -7.08
N PHE A 69 5.35 0.50 -7.70
CA PHE A 69 5.18 0.50 -9.15
C PHE A 69 4.24 1.62 -9.55
N GLN A 70 4.66 2.43 -10.51
CA GLN A 70 3.85 3.47 -11.14
C GLN A 70 3.43 2.97 -12.52
N VAL A 71 2.13 2.83 -12.74
CA VAL A 71 1.54 2.55 -14.05
C VAL A 71 1.27 3.89 -14.73
N ILE A 72 1.89 4.09 -15.87
CA ILE A 72 1.80 5.33 -16.66
C ILE A 72 0.64 5.20 -17.63
N PRO A 73 -0.30 6.19 -17.66
CA PRO A 73 -1.39 6.19 -18.62
C PRO A 73 -0.89 6.28 -20.06
N ASN A 74 -1.53 5.56 -20.98
CA ASN A 74 -1.26 5.66 -22.40
C ASN A 74 -1.98 6.86 -23.04
N HIS A 75 -3.07 7.31 -22.43
CA HIS A 75 -3.91 8.40 -22.90
C HIS A 75 -4.24 9.37 -21.77
N ALA A 76 -4.57 10.61 -22.13
CA ALA A 76 -4.78 11.69 -21.14
C ALA A 76 -6.04 11.53 -20.28
N ASP A 77 -6.95 10.64 -20.66
CA ASP A 77 -8.18 10.29 -19.95
C ASP A 77 -8.03 9.07 -19.04
N GLU A 78 -6.85 8.42 -19.08
CA GLU A 78 -6.53 7.33 -18.17
C GLU A 78 -5.87 7.86 -16.88
N PRO A 79 -6.12 7.24 -15.73
CA PRO A 79 -5.48 7.66 -14.48
C PRO A 79 -4.06 7.11 -14.35
N TRP A 80 -3.28 7.79 -13.53
CA TRP A 80 -2.04 7.28 -12.96
C TRP A 80 -2.36 6.29 -11.83
N VAL A 81 -1.63 5.18 -11.77
CA VAL A 81 -1.81 4.20 -10.70
C VAL A 81 -0.47 3.93 -10.02
N TYR A 82 -0.48 3.94 -8.69
CA TYR A 82 0.69 3.65 -7.85
C TYR A 82 0.38 2.43 -7.00
N VAL A 83 1.21 1.42 -7.05
CA VAL A 83 0.97 0.12 -6.41
C VAL A 83 2.14 -0.23 -5.49
N SER A 84 1.88 -0.55 -4.23
CA SER A 84 2.91 -1.06 -3.32
C SER A 84 3.30 -2.49 -3.68
N SER A 85 4.51 -2.88 -3.33
CA SER A 85 5.02 -4.25 -3.42
C SER A 85 6.02 -4.51 -2.31
N GLY A 86 5.77 -5.51 -1.49
CA GLY A 86 6.64 -5.91 -0.39
C GLY A 86 5.95 -6.11 0.94
N ILE A 87 4.65 -5.75 1.08
CA ILE A 87 3.85 -5.96 2.28
C ILE A 87 3.20 -7.35 2.24
N GLY A 88 2.83 -7.83 1.05
CA GLY A 88 2.08 -9.06 0.82
C GLY A 88 2.65 -10.30 1.51
N PRO A 89 3.98 -10.54 1.51
CA PRO A 89 4.56 -11.69 2.22
C PRO A 89 4.31 -11.71 3.73
N PHE A 90 4.00 -10.57 4.32
CA PHE A 90 3.81 -10.40 5.76
C PHE A 90 2.33 -10.30 6.14
N LEU A 91 1.55 -9.54 5.37
CA LEU A 91 0.17 -9.18 5.72
C LEU A 91 -0.87 -9.76 4.74
N GLY A 92 -0.45 -10.41 3.64
CA GLY A 92 -1.35 -10.92 2.62
C GLY A 92 -2.07 -9.83 1.83
N GLN A 93 -1.55 -8.60 1.82
CA GLN A 93 -2.18 -7.47 1.16
C GLN A 93 -1.16 -6.49 0.58
N GLU A 94 -1.56 -5.81 -0.50
CA GLU A 94 -0.88 -4.65 -1.07
C GLU A 94 -1.89 -3.52 -1.23
N PHE A 95 -1.38 -2.29 -1.39
CA PHE A 95 -2.20 -1.10 -1.56
C PHE A 95 -1.93 -0.44 -2.91
N PHE A 96 -2.96 0.20 -3.47
CA PHE A 96 -2.76 1.05 -4.62
C PHE A 96 -3.55 2.35 -4.51
N ILE A 97 -3.02 3.40 -5.16
CA ILE A 97 -3.62 4.72 -5.26
C ILE A 97 -3.87 5.01 -6.73
N VAL A 98 -5.04 5.55 -7.04
CA VAL A 98 -5.39 6.04 -8.37
C VAL A 98 -5.40 7.56 -8.33
N SER A 99 -4.83 8.22 -9.33
CA SER A 99 -4.72 9.68 -9.38
C SER A 99 -5.02 10.20 -10.79
N PRO A 100 -5.77 11.30 -10.94
CA PRO A 100 -6.02 11.91 -12.25
C PRO A 100 -4.78 12.54 -12.85
N PHE A 101 -3.76 12.83 -12.04
CA PHE A 101 -2.51 13.47 -12.46
C PHE A 101 -1.32 12.68 -11.96
N GLU A 102 -0.16 12.88 -12.62
CA GLU A 102 1.10 12.41 -12.05
C GLU A 102 1.33 13.09 -10.70
N THR A 103 1.43 12.28 -9.65
CA THR A 103 1.57 12.74 -8.25
C THR A 103 2.67 11.94 -7.59
N PRO A 104 3.95 12.32 -7.75
CA PRO A 104 5.10 11.56 -7.22
C PRO A 104 5.05 11.34 -5.70
N GLU A 105 4.37 12.21 -4.97
CA GLU A 105 4.16 12.11 -3.52
C GLU A 105 3.40 10.84 -3.11
N HIS A 106 2.67 10.20 -4.04
CA HIS A 106 2.00 8.92 -3.76
C HIS A 106 3.00 7.78 -3.54
N ILE A 107 4.19 7.88 -4.13
CA ILE A 107 5.28 6.92 -3.93
C ILE A 107 5.68 6.91 -2.45
N GLU A 108 5.93 8.10 -1.88
CA GLU A 108 6.26 8.26 -0.46
C GLU A 108 5.07 7.95 0.46
N THR A 109 3.85 8.28 0.02
CA THR A 109 2.63 7.93 0.76
C THR A 109 2.50 6.42 0.92
N LEU A 110 2.70 5.65 -0.14
CA LEU A 110 2.65 4.19 -0.07
C LEU A 110 3.75 3.61 0.82
N ALA A 111 4.98 4.17 0.77
CA ALA A 111 6.05 3.75 1.66
C ALA A 111 5.73 4.04 3.13
N MET A 112 5.15 5.20 3.43
CA MET A 112 4.69 5.55 4.77
C MET A 112 3.59 4.61 5.27
N LEU A 113 2.58 4.33 4.43
CA LEU A 113 1.47 3.44 4.78
C LEU A 113 1.93 1.99 4.91
N ALA A 114 2.87 1.53 4.08
CA ALA A 114 3.49 0.23 4.20
C ALA A 114 4.18 0.06 5.56
N SER A 115 5.05 1.00 5.93
CA SER A 115 5.70 1.00 7.25
C SER A 115 4.67 1.03 8.38
N ALA A 116 3.65 1.89 8.30
CA ALA A 116 2.61 1.98 9.33
C ALA A 116 1.79 0.69 9.45
N SER A 117 1.48 0.01 8.35
CA SER A 117 0.72 -1.24 8.34
C SER A 117 1.47 -2.39 9.02
N MET A 118 2.80 -2.41 8.97
CA MET A 118 3.61 -3.39 9.69
C MET A 118 3.52 -3.24 11.21
N HIS A 119 3.30 -2.02 11.70
CA HIS A 119 3.18 -1.74 13.15
C HIS A 119 1.73 -1.83 13.66
N TYR A 120 0.76 -1.51 12.80
CA TYR A 120 -0.65 -1.41 13.18
C TYR A 120 -1.57 -2.13 12.18
N PRO A 121 -1.36 -3.45 11.93
CA PRO A 121 -2.05 -4.18 10.85
C PRO A 121 -3.57 -4.11 10.95
N ASP A 122 -4.14 -4.05 12.15
CA ASP A 122 -5.59 -3.97 12.37
C ASP A 122 -6.21 -2.63 11.89
N GLN A 123 -5.39 -1.59 11.73
CA GLN A 123 -5.83 -0.30 11.21
C GLN A 123 -5.81 -0.23 9.68
N PHE A 124 -5.20 -1.23 9.04
CA PHE A 124 -5.03 -1.28 7.58
C PHE A 124 -5.84 -2.41 6.95
N GLN A 125 -6.99 -2.73 7.53
CA GLN A 125 -7.92 -3.73 6.99
C GLN A 125 -8.97 -3.08 6.10
N LEU A 126 -9.59 -3.87 5.24
CA LEU A 126 -10.73 -3.47 4.42
C LEU A 126 -11.79 -2.72 5.26
N GLY A 127 -12.28 -1.61 4.76
CA GLY A 127 -13.25 -0.76 5.43
C GLY A 127 -12.68 0.22 6.47
N LYS A 128 -11.37 0.17 6.75
CA LYS A 128 -10.72 1.16 7.62
C LYS A 128 -10.36 2.43 6.85
N THR A 129 -10.20 3.52 7.58
CA THR A 129 -9.78 4.80 7.01
C THR A 129 -8.44 5.23 7.57
N VAL A 130 -7.61 5.83 6.72
CA VAL A 130 -6.31 6.38 7.10
C VAL A 130 -6.23 7.85 6.68
N ASN A 131 -5.70 8.69 7.58
CA ASN A 131 -5.38 10.08 7.26
C ASN A 131 -3.94 10.13 6.76
N ILE A 132 -3.73 10.68 5.57
CA ILE A 132 -2.41 10.73 4.93
C ILE A 132 -1.61 12.00 5.25
N GLY A 133 -2.17 12.90 6.07
CA GLY A 133 -1.49 14.12 6.53
C GLY A 133 -1.32 15.22 5.48
N ARG A 134 -1.84 15.02 4.28
CA ARG A 134 -1.83 15.95 3.14
C ARG A 134 -3.05 15.71 2.25
N PRO A 135 -3.38 16.63 1.32
CA PRO A 135 -4.39 16.33 0.31
C PRO A 135 -3.92 15.19 -0.60
N TRP A 136 -4.88 14.38 -1.10
CA TRP A 136 -4.66 13.31 -2.07
C TRP A 136 -3.92 13.84 -3.31
N VAL A 137 -4.42 14.90 -3.92
CA VAL A 137 -3.73 15.71 -4.92
C VAL A 137 -3.81 17.17 -4.52
N ASP A 138 -2.92 18.00 -5.05
CA ASP A 138 -2.89 19.41 -4.74
C ASP A 138 -4.26 20.07 -4.93
N GLN A 139 -4.63 20.94 -3.99
CA GLN A 139 -5.89 21.67 -3.95
C GLN A 139 -7.15 20.83 -3.72
N SER A 140 -7.04 19.51 -3.53
CA SER A 140 -8.18 18.68 -3.19
C SER A 140 -8.54 18.74 -1.69
N SER A 141 -9.79 18.43 -1.36
CA SER A 141 -10.26 18.30 0.03
C SER A 141 -10.15 16.87 0.60
N PHE A 142 -9.56 15.95 -0.15
CA PHE A 142 -9.44 14.54 0.21
C PHE A 142 -8.16 14.30 1.03
N TRP A 143 -8.31 14.22 2.35
CA TRP A 143 -7.21 14.00 3.30
C TRP A 143 -7.18 12.58 3.86
N HIS A 144 -8.20 11.80 3.54
CA HIS A 144 -8.35 10.43 4.03
C HIS A 144 -8.46 9.47 2.87
N PHE A 145 -7.97 8.26 3.09
CA PHE A 145 -8.28 7.11 2.25
C PHE A 145 -9.19 6.14 3.00
N LEU A 146 -10.22 5.64 2.32
CA LEU A 146 -10.92 4.42 2.69
C LEU A 146 -10.17 3.25 2.05
N ILE A 147 -9.85 2.23 2.84
CA ILE A 147 -9.29 0.97 2.33
C ILE A 147 -10.46 0.17 1.75
N SER A 148 -10.56 0.12 0.44
CA SER A 148 -11.69 -0.42 -0.30
C SER A 148 -11.26 -1.48 -1.32
N LEU A 149 -12.23 -2.13 -1.92
CA LEU A 149 -12.01 -3.06 -3.02
C LEU A 149 -11.69 -2.31 -4.33
N PRO A 150 -11.00 -2.93 -5.27
CA PRO A 150 -10.65 -2.32 -6.56
C PRO A 150 -11.84 -2.31 -7.53
N TYR A 151 -13.00 -1.74 -7.14
CA TYR A 151 -14.23 -1.78 -7.93
C TYR A 151 -14.06 -1.41 -9.42
N PRO A 152 -13.28 -0.36 -9.80
CA PRO A 152 -13.10 -0.03 -11.21
C PRO A 152 -12.31 -1.07 -12.01
N TYR A 153 -11.55 -1.92 -11.31
CA TYR A 153 -10.61 -2.88 -11.91
C TYR A 153 -11.02 -4.34 -11.74
N GLY A 154 -11.94 -4.62 -10.81
CA GLY A 154 -12.50 -5.95 -10.56
C GLY A 154 -11.52 -6.96 -9.95
N GLN A 155 -11.94 -8.22 -9.95
CA GLN A 155 -11.23 -9.31 -9.28
C GLN A 155 -9.88 -9.65 -9.94
N GLU A 156 -9.71 -9.31 -11.21
CA GLU A 156 -8.45 -9.59 -11.93
C GLU A 156 -7.26 -8.80 -11.36
N LEU A 157 -7.50 -7.57 -10.86
CA LEU A 157 -6.48 -6.83 -10.14
C LEU A 157 -6.44 -7.20 -8.66
N GLU A 158 -7.60 -7.52 -8.07
CA GLU A 158 -7.77 -7.71 -6.63
C GLU A 158 -6.93 -8.86 -6.07
N TYR A 159 -6.80 -9.95 -6.82
CA TYR A 159 -6.16 -11.18 -6.32
C TYR A 159 -4.91 -11.56 -7.11
N MET A 160 -3.83 -11.80 -6.36
CA MET A 160 -2.61 -12.43 -6.83
C MET A 160 -2.22 -13.52 -5.82
N ASP A 161 -2.47 -14.78 -6.14
CA ASP A 161 -2.31 -15.92 -5.21
C ASP A 161 -3.05 -15.68 -3.87
N ASN A 162 -2.31 -15.58 -2.77
CA ASN A 162 -2.83 -15.32 -1.43
C ASN A 162 -2.72 -13.84 -1.02
N VAL A 163 -2.40 -12.96 -1.95
CA VAL A 163 -2.28 -11.52 -1.71
C VAL A 163 -3.46 -10.79 -2.32
N ARG A 164 -3.99 -9.84 -1.58
CA ARG A 164 -5.11 -9.01 -1.98
C ARG A 164 -4.67 -7.57 -2.18
N PHE A 165 -5.05 -6.95 -3.30
CA PHE A 165 -4.79 -5.55 -3.59
C PHE A 165 -5.98 -4.71 -3.16
N PHE A 166 -5.75 -3.77 -2.25
CA PHE A 166 -6.77 -2.84 -1.79
C PHE A 166 -6.57 -1.46 -2.39
N TRP A 167 -7.66 -0.88 -2.83
CA TRP A 167 -7.70 0.49 -3.29
C TRP A 167 -7.74 1.45 -2.10
N LEU A 168 -6.85 2.41 -2.09
CA LEU A 168 -6.87 3.57 -1.19
C LEU A 168 -7.77 4.63 -1.84
N LEU A 169 -9.08 4.49 -1.63
CA LEU A 169 -10.11 5.36 -2.21
C LEU A 169 -10.10 6.72 -1.47
N PRO A 170 -9.85 7.85 -2.18
CA PRO A 170 -9.87 9.16 -1.54
C PRO A 170 -11.28 9.56 -1.09
N ILE A 171 -11.39 9.94 0.18
CA ILE A 171 -12.63 10.40 0.80
C ILE A 171 -12.40 11.73 1.52
N ILE A 172 -13.46 12.55 1.60
CA ILE A 172 -13.43 13.81 2.33
C ILE A 172 -13.75 13.61 3.81
N HIS A 173 -13.49 14.63 4.62
CA HIS A 173 -13.67 14.55 6.06
C HIS A 173 -15.10 14.19 6.49
N GLN A 174 -16.12 14.71 5.81
CA GLN A 174 -17.53 14.40 6.09
C GLN A 174 -17.85 12.91 5.88
N GLU A 175 -17.32 12.31 4.82
CA GLU A 175 -17.47 10.89 4.53
C GLU A 175 -16.75 10.02 5.57
N ARG A 176 -15.58 10.47 6.02
CA ARG A 176 -14.88 9.83 7.14
C ARG A 176 -15.72 9.88 8.43
N LEU A 177 -16.31 11.02 8.76
CA LEU A 177 -17.17 11.15 9.95
C LEU A 177 -18.45 10.32 9.85
N PHE A 178 -19.01 10.18 8.66
CA PHE A 178 -20.16 9.30 8.40
C PHE A 178 -19.88 7.86 8.85
N LEU A 179 -18.68 7.35 8.61
CA LEU A 179 -18.26 6.01 9.00
C LEU A 179 -18.11 5.81 10.51
N ASP A 180 -18.19 6.85 11.35
CA ASP A 180 -18.23 6.69 12.81
C ASP A 180 -19.57 6.10 13.31
N THR A 181 -20.63 6.22 12.51
CA THR A 181 -21.99 5.80 12.87
C THR A 181 -22.67 4.91 11.82
N HIS A 182 -22.09 4.78 10.66
CA HIS A 182 -22.61 4.00 9.53
C HIS A 182 -21.57 3.02 9.00
N SER A 183 -22.03 2.04 8.26
CA SER A 183 -21.15 1.05 7.65
C SER A 183 -20.50 1.57 6.36
N VAL A 184 -19.45 0.84 5.91
CA VAL A 184 -18.79 1.12 4.62
C VAL A 184 -19.76 0.88 3.46
N GLU A 185 -20.57 -0.17 3.55
CA GLU A 185 -21.57 -0.52 2.53
C GLU A 185 -22.62 0.59 2.35
N GLU A 186 -22.99 1.27 3.46
CA GLU A 186 -23.91 2.42 3.39
C GLU A 186 -23.26 3.61 2.69
N LEU A 187 -21.95 3.86 2.92
CA LEU A 187 -21.21 4.92 2.24
C LEU A 187 -21.04 4.58 0.75
N GLU A 188 -20.65 3.35 0.43
CA GLU A 188 -20.50 2.89 -0.95
C GLU A 188 -21.82 2.95 -1.73
N THR A 189 -22.94 2.60 -1.09
CA THR A 189 -24.27 2.78 -1.67
C THR A 189 -24.55 4.25 -2.03
N LYS A 190 -24.13 5.20 -1.17
CA LYS A 190 -24.27 6.64 -1.47
C LYS A 190 -23.38 7.09 -2.62
N PHE A 191 -22.18 6.51 -2.75
CA PHE A 191 -21.31 6.76 -3.90
C PHE A 191 -21.94 6.28 -5.20
N ASP A 192 -22.52 5.09 -5.19
CA ASP A 192 -23.18 4.50 -6.36
C ASP A 192 -24.45 5.29 -6.75
N GLU A 193 -25.30 5.64 -5.76
CA GLU A 193 -26.50 6.45 -5.98
C GLU A 193 -26.19 7.84 -6.55
N ALA A 194 -25.07 8.45 -6.11
CA ALA A 194 -24.62 9.74 -6.60
C ALA A 194 -23.89 9.65 -7.93
N GLY A 195 -23.48 8.45 -8.37
CA GLY A 195 -22.68 8.24 -9.59
C GLY A 195 -21.37 9.01 -9.53
N ILE A 196 -20.65 8.93 -8.40
CA ILE A 196 -19.45 9.75 -8.19
C ILE A 196 -18.38 9.45 -9.23
N ASP A 197 -17.71 10.50 -9.68
CA ASP A 197 -16.44 10.39 -10.37
C ASP A 197 -15.32 10.34 -9.32
N TYR A 198 -14.67 9.20 -9.20
CA TYR A 198 -13.57 8.98 -8.25
C TYR A 198 -12.32 9.80 -8.57
N LEU A 199 -12.22 10.34 -9.78
CA LEU A 199 -11.09 11.15 -10.23
C LEU A 199 -11.38 12.66 -10.15
N ASP A 200 -12.62 13.06 -9.91
CA ASP A 200 -12.97 14.47 -9.70
C ASP A 200 -12.44 14.96 -8.35
N ILE A 201 -11.37 15.77 -8.42
CA ILE A 201 -10.71 16.36 -7.25
C ILE A 201 -11.58 17.37 -6.48
N ASN A 202 -12.68 17.82 -7.10
CA ASN A 202 -13.61 18.81 -6.55
C ASN A 202 -14.99 18.22 -6.24
N ARG A 203 -15.17 16.88 -6.32
CA ARG A 203 -16.47 16.29 -6.04
C ARG A 203 -16.98 16.69 -4.65
N ALA A 204 -18.26 16.94 -4.59
CA ALA A 204 -18.94 17.23 -3.33
C ALA A 204 -19.08 15.96 -2.47
N SER A 205 -19.35 16.16 -1.17
CA SER A 205 -19.72 15.07 -0.27
C SER A 205 -21.03 14.43 -0.71
N THR A 206 -21.09 13.10 -0.68
CA THR A 206 -22.32 12.34 -0.87
C THR A 206 -23.15 12.20 0.41
N VAL A 207 -22.58 12.61 1.55
CA VAL A 207 -23.22 12.57 2.85
C VAL A 207 -23.52 13.98 3.34
N TRP A 208 -24.76 14.22 3.76
CA TRP A 208 -25.16 15.50 4.36
C TRP A 208 -24.88 15.44 5.86
N GLN A 209 -24.22 16.47 6.41
CA GLN A 209 -24.33 16.72 7.83
C GLN A 209 -25.69 17.39 8.06
N ALA A 210 -26.58 16.71 8.79
CA ALA A 210 -27.70 17.41 9.41
C ALA A 210 -27.09 18.41 10.40
N GLY A 211 -27.19 19.72 10.09
CA GLY A 211 -26.76 20.81 10.94
C GLY A 211 -27.61 20.93 12.21
#